data_f6eadbc99883d09db0f27e4adeca1652
#
_entry.id   f6eadbc99883d09db0f27e4adeca1652
#
_cell.length_a   1.000
_cell.length_b   1.000
_cell.length_c   1.000
_cell.angle_alpha   90.00
_cell.angle_beta   90.00
_cell.angle_gamma   90.00
#
_symmetry.space_group_name_H-M   'P 1'
#
loop_
_entity.id
_entity.type
_entity.pdbx_description
1 polymer ?
#
loop_
_entity_poly.entity_id
_entity_poly.type
_entity_poly.pdbx_seq_one_letter_code
_entity_poly.pdbx_strand_id
1 'polypeptide(L)'
;LARNLVVVESPAKAKTIGKYLGKDYDVVASMGHVRDLPKSDFAVDIDGGVSVTYEVTQKGKKVVSSIRKAAKAADQVFLATDPDREGEAIAWHIAEAAKLAAGSTRRVTFTEITADAVRRAFADPRDIDDRLVDAQQARRVVDRIVGYKLSPVLWRKVRAGLSAGRVQSAALKMIVDREREIDAFQAREYWSLEADLATEADEAIHARYPVGEKQKFVLGDEGSATAAAEAARAATWTVADVNKSERKRSAAPPFITSTLQQEASRKLGFSSKRTMAVAQQLYEGVELPGEGSVGLITYMRTDSPALSQAAQDDIANLVTERYGPNYVKRTQYKARAKQAQEAHEGIRPTAVARTPEAVAAHLDPSQRRLYELIWKRAVASQMAQAVYDQTSVDIKAGDLIFRATGSVLRFDGFVRVYLEGRDDDVEEEAGTLPELTVGQVLRLVELTPEQHFTEPPPRYTEASLVKALEEHGIGRPSTYSPTISTLMDRKYVRLDR
;
A
#
# COMPACT_ATOMS: atom_id res chain seq x y z
N LEU A 1 41.41 -8.65 -15.94
CA LEU A 1 40.15 -9.42 -16.10
C LEU A 1 39.51 -9.54 -14.73
N ALA A 2 38.22 -9.18 -14.61
CA ALA A 2 37.46 -9.35 -13.38
C ALA A 2 37.43 -10.83 -12.98
N ARG A 3 37.68 -11.12 -11.70
CA ARG A 3 37.66 -12.51 -11.18
C ARG A 3 36.26 -13.05 -10.93
N ASN A 4 35.30 -12.15 -10.74
CA ASN A 4 33.94 -12.52 -10.36
C ASN A 4 32.91 -11.99 -11.37
N LEU A 5 31.93 -12.81 -11.71
CA LEU A 5 30.77 -12.41 -12.49
C LEU A 5 29.57 -12.19 -11.58
N VAL A 6 28.89 -11.06 -11.72
CA VAL A 6 27.64 -10.78 -11.03
C VAL A 6 26.51 -10.67 -12.05
N VAL A 7 25.42 -11.40 -11.86
CA VAL A 7 24.25 -11.32 -12.73
C VAL A 7 23.08 -10.73 -11.94
N VAL A 8 22.54 -9.62 -12.45
CA VAL A 8 21.38 -8.91 -11.92
C VAL A 8 20.25 -8.87 -12.95
N GLU A 9 19.06 -8.39 -12.58
CA GLU A 9 17.92 -8.40 -13.49
C GLU A 9 17.90 -7.25 -14.49
N SER A 10 18.39 -6.08 -14.08
CA SER A 10 18.25 -4.85 -14.88
C SER A 10 19.59 -4.12 -15.09
N PRO A 11 19.71 -3.35 -16.19
CA PRO A 11 20.88 -2.50 -16.42
C PRO A 11 21.09 -1.43 -15.34
N ALA A 12 20.00 -0.90 -14.76
CA ALA A 12 20.07 0.09 -13.69
C ALA A 12 20.75 -0.51 -12.46
N LYS A 13 20.34 -1.71 -12.02
CA LYS A 13 21.01 -2.45 -10.96
C LYS A 13 22.47 -2.75 -11.29
N ALA A 14 22.76 -3.17 -12.53
CA ALA A 14 24.13 -3.46 -12.94
C ALA A 14 25.02 -2.23 -12.78
N LYS A 15 24.54 -1.05 -13.17
CA LYS A 15 25.27 0.21 -13.02
C LYS A 15 25.53 0.54 -11.53
N THR A 16 24.49 0.47 -10.71
CA THR A 16 24.58 0.83 -9.28
C THR A 16 25.48 -0.13 -8.51
N ILE A 17 25.25 -1.45 -8.65
CA ILE A 17 26.00 -2.49 -7.94
C ILE A 17 27.45 -2.55 -8.42
N GLY A 18 27.69 -2.45 -9.74
CA GLY A 18 29.05 -2.47 -10.31
C GLY A 18 29.94 -1.37 -9.76
N LYS A 19 29.37 -0.20 -9.48
CA LYS A 19 30.07 0.89 -8.82
C LYS A 19 30.53 0.53 -7.39
N TYR A 20 29.69 -0.18 -6.63
CA TYR A 20 30.00 -0.52 -5.24
C TYR A 20 30.97 -1.68 -5.09
N LEU A 21 30.99 -2.60 -6.05
CA LEU A 21 31.84 -3.79 -6.02
C LEU A 21 33.25 -3.55 -6.62
N GLY A 22 33.40 -2.55 -7.50
CA GLY A 22 34.68 -2.20 -8.09
C GLY A 22 35.15 -3.14 -9.20
N LYS A 23 36.48 -3.07 -9.53
CA LYS A 23 37.08 -3.68 -10.74
C LYS A 23 37.22 -5.20 -10.71
N ASP A 24 37.09 -5.82 -9.54
CA ASP A 24 37.19 -7.27 -9.39
C ASP A 24 35.92 -8.02 -9.80
N TYR A 25 34.84 -7.27 -10.11
CA TYR A 25 33.55 -7.79 -10.47
C TYR A 25 33.10 -7.28 -11.83
N ASP A 26 32.67 -8.21 -12.70
CA ASP A 26 31.98 -7.90 -13.94
C ASP A 26 30.45 -8.04 -13.71
N VAL A 27 29.72 -6.94 -13.79
CA VAL A 27 28.27 -6.93 -13.47
C VAL A 27 27.46 -6.83 -14.74
N VAL A 28 26.67 -7.85 -15.01
CA VAL A 28 25.84 -7.98 -16.23
C VAL A 28 24.36 -8.10 -15.89
N ALA A 29 23.50 -7.62 -16.79
CA ALA A 29 22.04 -7.70 -16.63
C ALA A 29 21.45 -8.88 -17.41
N SER A 30 20.58 -9.65 -16.77
CA SER A 30 19.80 -10.73 -17.42
C SER A 30 18.60 -10.23 -18.21
N MET A 31 18.19 -8.98 -18.03
CA MET A 31 17.00 -8.40 -18.63
C MET A 31 15.70 -9.12 -18.20
N GLY A 32 15.64 -9.58 -16.96
CA GLY A 32 14.53 -10.35 -16.38
C GLY A 32 14.64 -11.85 -16.65
N HIS A 33 13.49 -12.51 -16.88
CA HIS A 33 13.43 -13.96 -17.13
C HIS A 33 14.09 -14.37 -18.44
N VAL A 34 15.06 -15.27 -18.36
CA VAL A 34 15.74 -15.84 -19.53
C VAL A 34 15.06 -17.10 -20.07
N ARG A 35 14.29 -17.81 -19.24
CA ARG A 35 13.46 -18.99 -19.60
C ARG A 35 12.01 -18.75 -19.21
N ASP A 36 11.09 -19.31 -19.95
CA ASP A 36 9.65 -19.36 -19.63
C ASP A 36 9.01 -20.61 -20.23
N LEU A 37 7.76 -20.88 -19.84
CA LEU A 37 6.94 -21.91 -20.49
C LEU A 37 6.65 -21.53 -21.96
N PRO A 38 6.68 -22.49 -22.90
CA PRO A 38 6.28 -22.26 -24.28
C PRO A 38 4.91 -21.59 -24.38
N LYS A 39 4.76 -20.63 -25.29
CA LYS A 39 3.49 -19.92 -25.47
C LYS A 39 2.39 -20.75 -26.13
N SER A 40 2.78 -21.65 -27.02
CA SER A 40 1.89 -22.46 -27.86
C SER A 40 1.57 -23.84 -27.29
N ASP A 41 2.25 -24.25 -26.22
CA ASP A 41 2.12 -25.58 -25.64
C ASP A 41 1.72 -25.50 -24.16
N PHE A 42 1.03 -26.53 -23.67
CA PHE A 42 0.68 -26.65 -22.25
C PHE A 42 1.93 -26.79 -21.38
N ALA A 43 2.90 -27.56 -21.83
CA ALA A 43 4.24 -27.72 -21.25
C ALA A 43 4.29 -28.13 -19.77
N VAL A 44 3.21 -28.72 -19.26
CA VAL A 44 3.09 -29.25 -17.91
C VAL A 44 2.53 -30.66 -17.98
N ASP A 45 3.29 -31.63 -17.50
CA ASP A 45 2.80 -33.00 -17.32
C ASP A 45 2.32 -33.17 -15.89
N ILE A 46 1.08 -33.62 -15.70
CA ILE A 46 0.42 -33.82 -14.41
C ILE A 46 0.09 -35.29 -14.14
N ASP A 47 0.25 -36.19 -15.09
CA ASP A 47 -0.23 -37.58 -15.01
C ASP A 47 0.79 -38.52 -14.34
N GLY A 48 2.09 -38.22 -14.44
CA GLY A 48 3.18 -39.01 -13.83
C GLY A 48 3.97 -38.33 -12.73
N GLY A 49 3.42 -37.26 -12.14
CA GLY A 49 4.12 -36.30 -11.29
C GLY A 49 4.21 -34.97 -12.01
N VAL A 50 4.27 -33.85 -11.24
CA VAL A 50 4.31 -32.53 -11.89
C VAL A 50 5.68 -32.27 -12.48
N SER A 51 5.80 -32.35 -13.82
CA SER A 51 6.99 -31.93 -14.55
C SER A 51 6.70 -30.75 -15.47
N VAL A 52 7.71 -29.91 -15.70
CA VAL A 52 7.57 -28.63 -16.40
C VAL A 52 8.65 -28.52 -17.47
N THR A 53 8.26 -28.23 -18.70
CA THR A 53 9.19 -27.98 -19.80
C THR A 53 9.39 -26.48 -19.98
N TYR A 54 10.60 -26.02 -19.75
CA TYR A 54 11.00 -24.60 -19.93
C TYR A 54 11.80 -24.43 -21.22
N GLU A 55 11.60 -23.32 -21.92
CA GLU A 55 12.42 -22.91 -23.06
C GLU A 55 13.11 -21.59 -22.84
N VAL A 56 14.31 -21.43 -23.43
CA VAL A 56 14.99 -20.13 -23.43
C VAL A 56 14.24 -19.18 -24.36
N THR A 57 13.81 -18.04 -23.81
CA THR A 57 13.08 -17.02 -24.58
C THR A 57 13.92 -16.46 -25.73
N GLN A 58 13.30 -15.96 -26.80
CA GLN A 58 14.05 -15.39 -27.93
C GLN A 58 14.99 -14.26 -27.50
N LYS A 59 14.51 -13.39 -26.58
CA LYS A 59 15.34 -12.32 -25.97
C LYS A 59 16.44 -12.89 -25.09
N GLY A 60 16.15 -13.97 -24.37
CA GLY A 60 17.08 -14.63 -23.44
C GLY A 60 18.26 -15.31 -24.12
N LYS A 61 18.14 -15.75 -25.40
CA LYS A 61 19.21 -16.50 -26.09
C LYS A 61 20.54 -15.78 -26.13
N LYS A 62 20.54 -14.48 -26.49
CA LYS A 62 21.74 -13.64 -26.54
C LYS A 62 22.33 -13.42 -25.14
N VAL A 63 21.46 -13.12 -24.18
CA VAL A 63 21.86 -12.86 -22.77
C VAL A 63 22.48 -14.10 -22.14
N VAL A 64 21.83 -15.25 -22.27
CA VAL A 64 22.35 -16.55 -21.77
C VAL A 64 23.70 -16.89 -22.40
N SER A 65 23.86 -16.67 -23.72
CA SER A 65 25.13 -16.88 -24.39
C SER A 65 26.24 -15.97 -23.84
N SER A 66 25.94 -14.70 -23.60
CA SER A 66 26.87 -13.73 -22.99
C SER A 66 27.25 -14.13 -21.57
N ILE A 67 26.25 -14.45 -20.72
CA ILE A 67 26.50 -14.91 -19.34
C ILE A 67 27.35 -16.18 -19.33
N ARG A 68 27.04 -17.16 -20.19
CA ARG A 68 27.84 -18.39 -20.30
C ARG A 68 29.29 -18.14 -20.68
N LYS A 69 29.53 -17.19 -21.61
CA LYS A 69 30.88 -16.81 -22.01
C LYS A 69 31.62 -16.12 -20.86
N ALA A 70 30.99 -15.18 -20.17
CA ALA A 70 31.58 -14.48 -19.03
C ALA A 70 31.86 -15.43 -17.86
N ALA A 71 30.94 -16.34 -17.54
CA ALA A 71 31.08 -17.33 -16.48
C ALA A 71 32.27 -18.28 -16.67
N LYS A 72 32.61 -18.63 -17.93
CA LYS A 72 33.82 -19.47 -18.22
C LYS A 72 35.13 -18.78 -17.88
N ALA A 73 35.16 -17.45 -17.83
CA ALA A 73 36.31 -16.65 -17.53
C ALA A 73 36.36 -16.16 -16.07
N ALA A 74 35.28 -16.42 -15.31
CA ALA A 74 35.16 -16.00 -13.92
C ALA A 74 35.49 -17.15 -12.95
N ASP A 75 36.08 -16.82 -11.82
CA ASP A 75 36.36 -17.76 -10.74
C ASP A 75 35.07 -18.10 -9.98
N GLN A 76 34.20 -17.08 -9.77
CA GLN A 76 32.89 -17.23 -9.14
C GLN A 76 31.80 -16.46 -9.89
N VAL A 77 30.58 -16.98 -9.79
CA VAL A 77 29.38 -16.36 -10.33
C VAL A 77 28.40 -16.06 -9.20
N PHE A 78 28.01 -14.80 -9.09
CA PHE A 78 27.03 -14.34 -8.11
C PHE A 78 25.71 -13.99 -8.80
N LEU A 79 24.61 -14.59 -8.34
CA LEU A 79 23.26 -14.31 -8.81
C LEU A 79 22.60 -13.33 -7.83
N ALA A 80 22.63 -12.04 -8.19
CA ALA A 80 22.19 -10.94 -7.32
C ALA A 80 20.84 -10.36 -7.77
N THR A 81 19.87 -11.25 -8.01
CA THR A 81 18.49 -10.93 -8.36
C THR A 81 17.68 -10.51 -7.12
N ASP A 82 16.45 -10.00 -7.30
CA ASP A 82 15.59 -9.50 -6.21
C ASP A 82 15.42 -10.53 -5.07
N PRO A 83 15.16 -10.07 -3.84
CA PRO A 83 15.08 -10.96 -2.67
C PRO A 83 13.75 -11.73 -2.56
N ASP A 84 12.87 -11.67 -3.56
CA ASP A 84 11.60 -12.38 -3.58
C ASP A 84 11.68 -13.74 -4.33
N ARG A 85 10.58 -14.50 -4.34
CA ARG A 85 10.48 -15.80 -5.03
C ARG A 85 10.70 -15.68 -6.53
N GLU A 86 10.31 -14.55 -7.13
CA GLU A 86 10.52 -14.28 -8.56
C GLU A 86 11.99 -14.14 -8.86
N GLY A 87 12.72 -13.35 -8.04
CA GLY A 87 14.17 -13.22 -8.14
C GLY A 87 14.92 -14.54 -7.91
N GLU A 88 14.45 -15.39 -6.98
CA GLU A 88 15.02 -16.72 -6.76
C GLU A 88 14.83 -17.62 -7.98
N ALA A 89 13.64 -17.62 -8.58
CA ALA A 89 13.37 -18.37 -9.81
C ALA A 89 14.17 -17.84 -11.00
N ILE A 90 14.35 -16.51 -11.13
CA ILE A 90 15.21 -15.91 -12.16
C ILE A 90 16.65 -16.40 -11.98
N ALA A 91 17.18 -16.39 -10.76
CA ALA A 91 18.52 -16.89 -10.45
C ALA A 91 18.68 -18.36 -10.88
N TRP A 92 17.75 -19.22 -10.51
CA TRP A 92 17.71 -20.62 -10.90
C TRP A 92 17.62 -20.80 -12.41
N HIS A 93 16.74 -20.08 -13.09
CA HIS A 93 16.62 -20.13 -14.54
C HIS A 93 17.89 -19.70 -15.28
N ILE A 94 18.62 -18.72 -14.73
CA ILE A 94 19.93 -18.28 -15.27
C ILE A 94 20.97 -19.39 -15.10
N ALA A 95 21.05 -19.97 -13.90
CA ALA A 95 22.00 -21.05 -13.60
C ALA A 95 21.80 -22.24 -14.54
N GLU A 96 20.57 -22.70 -14.69
CA GLU A 96 20.21 -23.80 -15.58
C GLU A 96 20.47 -23.47 -17.06
N ALA A 97 19.99 -22.33 -17.56
CA ALA A 97 20.11 -21.96 -18.97
C ALA A 97 21.58 -21.73 -19.38
N ALA A 98 22.37 -21.11 -18.53
CA ALA A 98 23.78 -20.87 -18.78
C ALA A 98 24.66 -22.08 -18.43
N LYS A 99 24.11 -23.13 -17.81
CA LYS A 99 24.82 -24.33 -17.33
C LYS A 99 25.97 -23.96 -16.38
N LEU A 100 25.62 -23.16 -15.37
CA LEU A 100 26.58 -22.73 -14.36
C LEU A 100 26.90 -23.89 -13.42
N ALA A 101 28.15 -24.00 -12.98
CA ALA A 101 28.56 -25.03 -12.04
C ALA A 101 28.13 -24.68 -10.61
N ALA A 102 27.49 -25.59 -9.89
CA ALA A 102 26.98 -25.39 -8.55
C ALA A 102 28.08 -24.96 -7.56
N GLY A 103 29.29 -25.53 -7.67
CA GLY A 103 30.40 -25.20 -6.76
C GLY A 103 30.96 -23.79 -6.91
N SER A 104 30.74 -23.12 -8.05
CA SER A 104 31.21 -21.74 -8.31
C SER A 104 30.08 -20.71 -8.45
N THR A 105 28.84 -21.12 -8.19
CA THR A 105 27.66 -20.24 -8.29
C THR A 105 27.05 -20.00 -6.94
N ARG A 106 26.86 -18.73 -6.57
CA ARG A 106 26.30 -18.30 -5.30
C ARG A 106 25.15 -17.33 -5.50
N ARG A 107 24.22 -17.32 -4.58
CA ARG A 107 23.09 -16.41 -4.49
C ARG A 107 23.38 -15.27 -3.51
N VAL A 108 23.11 -14.03 -3.91
CA VAL A 108 23.26 -12.84 -3.07
C VAL A 108 21.92 -12.10 -3.06
N THR A 109 21.44 -11.71 -1.88
CA THR A 109 20.19 -10.98 -1.70
C THR A 109 20.39 -9.76 -0.80
N PHE A 110 19.73 -8.66 -1.13
CA PHE A 110 19.72 -7.45 -0.32
C PHE A 110 18.37 -6.74 -0.47
N THR A 111 17.90 -6.12 0.60
CA THR A 111 16.62 -5.40 0.64
C THR A 111 16.76 -3.93 0.26
N GLU A 112 18.00 -3.41 0.16
CA GLU A 112 18.30 -2.06 -0.29
C GLU A 112 19.59 -2.05 -1.11
N ILE A 113 19.69 -1.15 -2.10
CA ILE A 113 20.88 -1.03 -2.95
C ILE A 113 21.72 0.16 -2.47
N THR A 114 22.36 -0.04 -1.33
CA THR A 114 23.37 0.86 -0.74
C THR A 114 24.74 0.17 -0.76
N ALA A 115 25.82 0.96 -0.71
CA ALA A 115 27.18 0.40 -0.73
C ALA A 115 27.40 -0.61 0.40
N ASP A 116 26.93 -0.29 1.61
CA ASP A 116 27.14 -1.13 2.80
C ASP A 116 26.26 -2.39 2.76
N ALA A 117 25.00 -2.28 2.33
CA ALA A 117 24.11 -3.44 2.21
C ALA A 117 24.64 -4.41 1.14
N VAL A 118 25.07 -3.90 -0.01
CA VAL A 118 25.65 -4.72 -1.09
C VAL A 118 26.91 -5.41 -0.60
N ARG A 119 27.87 -4.68 0.02
CA ARG A 119 29.12 -5.29 0.52
C ARG A 119 28.85 -6.37 1.57
N ARG A 120 27.93 -6.13 2.53
CA ARG A 120 27.57 -7.16 3.52
C ARG A 120 26.98 -8.39 2.87
N ALA A 121 26.08 -8.22 1.89
CA ALA A 121 25.46 -9.34 1.20
C ALA A 121 26.46 -10.19 0.39
N PHE A 122 27.48 -9.55 -0.21
CA PHE A 122 28.55 -10.26 -0.91
C PHE A 122 29.58 -10.92 0.01
N ALA A 123 29.62 -10.53 1.29
CA ALA A 123 30.44 -11.19 2.31
C ALA A 123 29.82 -12.49 2.84
N ASP A 124 28.49 -12.65 2.70
CA ASP A 124 27.74 -13.82 3.17
C ASP A 124 26.81 -14.38 2.06
N PRO A 125 27.37 -14.89 0.97
CA PRO A 125 26.59 -15.47 -0.13
C PRO A 125 26.07 -16.86 0.25
N ARG A 126 24.87 -17.21 -0.23
CA ARG A 126 24.23 -18.50 0.01
C ARG A 126 24.04 -19.32 -1.28
N ASP A 127 23.54 -20.52 -1.15
CA ASP A 127 23.03 -21.29 -2.28
C ASP A 127 21.64 -20.79 -2.71
N ILE A 128 21.17 -21.19 -3.90
CA ILE A 128 19.80 -20.97 -4.34
C ILE A 128 18.88 -21.76 -3.39
N ASP A 129 17.80 -21.15 -2.92
CA ASP A 129 16.79 -21.83 -2.09
C ASP A 129 15.77 -22.54 -2.99
N ASP A 130 15.94 -23.84 -3.16
CA ASP A 130 15.07 -24.67 -3.99
C ASP A 130 13.60 -24.61 -3.55
N ARG A 131 13.33 -24.40 -2.25
CA ARG A 131 11.95 -24.29 -1.76
C ARG A 131 11.27 -23.02 -2.27
N LEU A 132 12.00 -21.93 -2.41
CA LEU A 132 11.48 -20.69 -3.03
C LEU A 132 11.28 -20.85 -4.53
N VAL A 133 12.19 -21.58 -5.20
CA VAL A 133 12.06 -21.96 -6.61
C VAL A 133 10.82 -22.82 -6.82
N ASP A 134 10.66 -23.88 -6.03
CA ASP A 134 9.50 -24.78 -6.08
C ASP A 134 8.18 -24.04 -5.84
N ALA A 135 8.17 -23.12 -4.87
CA ALA A 135 7.00 -22.31 -4.58
C ALA A 135 6.60 -21.40 -5.75
N GLN A 136 7.58 -20.84 -6.46
CA GLN A 136 7.34 -20.04 -7.68
C GLN A 136 6.90 -20.94 -8.84
N GLN A 137 7.55 -22.09 -9.05
CA GLN A 137 7.18 -23.06 -10.07
C GLN A 137 5.76 -23.59 -9.87
N ALA A 138 5.41 -24.02 -8.65
CA ALA A 138 4.07 -24.49 -8.32
C ALA A 138 3.01 -23.44 -8.65
N ARG A 139 3.27 -22.18 -8.32
CA ARG A 139 2.40 -21.08 -8.71
C ARG A 139 2.28 -20.93 -10.22
N ARG A 140 3.41 -20.98 -10.95
CA ARG A 140 3.45 -20.87 -12.41
C ARG A 140 2.67 -21.99 -13.08
N VAL A 141 2.82 -23.23 -12.57
CA VAL A 141 2.09 -24.41 -13.02
C VAL A 141 0.58 -24.24 -12.82
N VAL A 142 0.13 -23.87 -11.63
CA VAL A 142 -1.30 -23.69 -11.36
C VAL A 142 -1.89 -22.56 -12.23
N ASP A 143 -1.16 -21.46 -12.44
CA ASP A 143 -1.60 -20.38 -13.32
C ASP A 143 -1.68 -20.85 -14.78
N ARG A 144 -0.75 -21.73 -15.24
CA ARG A 144 -0.80 -22.37 -16.55
C ARG A 144 -2.01 -23.29 -16.69
N ILE A 145 -2.25 -24.18 -15.73
CA ILE A 145 -3.40 -25.09 -15.73
C ILE A 145 -4.71 -24.32 -15.83
N VAL A 146 -4.91 -23.35 -14.93
CA VAL A 146 -6.13 -22.53 -14.90
C VAL A 146 -6.30 -21.76 -16.22
N GLY A 147 -5.24 -21.07 -16.66
CA GLY A 147 -5.29 -20.29 -17.90
C GLY A 147 -5.61 -21.13 -19.14
N TYR A 148 -4.95 -22.26 -19.30
CA TYR A 148 -5.13 -23.14 -20.47
C TYR A 148 -6.46 -23.91 -20.46
N LYS A 149 -6.91 -24.36 -19.28
CA LYS A 149 -8.15 -25.15 -19.18
C LYS A 149 -9.40 -24.28 -19.24
N LEU A 150 -9.39 -23.09 -18.62
CA LEU A 150 -10.57 -22.24 -18.52
C LEU A 150 -10.69 -21.19 -19.63
N SER A 151 -9.58 -20.65 -20.15
CA SER A 151 -9.67 -19.61 -21.19
C SER A 151 -10.39 -20.09 -22.46
N PRO A 152 -10.19 -21.33 -22.97
CA PRO A 152 -10.96 -21.85 -24.12
C PRO A 152 -12.48 -21.95 -23.87
N VAL A 153 -12.91 -22.15 -22.63
CA VAL A 153 -14.33 -22.13 -22.24
C VAL A 153 -14.89 -20.72 -22.43
N LEU A 154 -14.14 -19.69 -21.99
CA LEU A 154 -14.52 -18.30 -22.20
C LEU A 154 -14.60 -17.94 -23.69
N TRP A 155 -13.67 -18.44 -24.51
CA TRP A 155 -13.69 -18.18 -25.95
C TRP A 155 -14.92 -18.74 -26.64
N ARG A 156 -15.35 -19.93 -26.21
CA ARG A 156 -16.56 -20.59 -26.78
C ARG A 156 -17.88 -19.98 -26.27
N LYS A 157 -17.89 -19.54 -25.01
CA LYS A 157 -19.15 -19.10 -24.37
C LYS A 157 -19.35 -17.59 -24.39
N VAL A 158 -18.28 -16.79 -24.50
CA VAL A 158 -18.34 -15.32 -24.46
C VAL A 158 -17.72 -14.73 -25.73
N ARG A 159 -16.40 -14.69 -25.85
CA ARG A 159 -15.69 -14.22 -27.06
C ARG A 159 -14.21 -14.61 -27.02
N ALA A 160 -13.58 -14.67 -28.19
CA ALA A 160 -12.14 -14.90 -28.32
C ALA A 160 -11.30 -13.80 -27.65
N GLY A 161 -10.10 -14.14 -27.19
CA GLY A 161 -9.14 -13.21 -26.58
C GLY A 161 -9.32 -12.96 -25.10
N LEU A 162 -10.37 -13.49 -24.45
CA LEU A 162 -10.52 -13.48 -23.01
C LEU A 162 -9.57 -14.46 -22.33
N SER A 163 -9.25 -14.24 -21.06
CA SER A 163 -8.42 -15.17 -20.28
C SER A 163 -8.95 -15.34 -18.86
N ALA A 164 -8.88 -16.57 -18.36
CA ALA A 164 -9.08 -16.85 -16.95
C ALA A 164 -7.74 -16.90 -16.22
N GLY A 165 -7.74 -16.52 -14.95
CA GLY A 165 -6.58 -16.59 -14.07
C GLY A 165 -7.01 -16.55 -12.62
N ARG A 166 -6.27 -17.21 -11.72
CA ARG A 166 -6.67 -17.38 -10.32
C ARG A 166 -6.95 -16.05 -9.62
N VAL A 167 -6.00 -15.12 -9.69
CA VAL A 167 -6.13 -13.82 -9.02
C VAL A 167 -7.07 -12.89 -9.81
N GLN A 168 -6.90 -12.81 -11.13
CA GLN A 168 -7.73 -11.92 -11.96
C GLN A 168 -9.21 -12.30 -11.94
N SER A 169 -9.56 -13.60 -11.94
CA SER A 169 -10.95 -14.02 -11.92
C SER A 169 -11.59 -13.79 -10.55
N ALA A 170 -10.83 -13.95 -9.45
CA ALA A 170 -11.29 -13.62 -8.11
C ALA A 170 -11.51 -12.10 -7.96
N ALA A 171 -10.56 -11.29 -8.44
CA ALA A 171 -10.69 -9.83 -8.42
C ALA A 171 -11.89 -9.34 -9.26
N LEU A 172 -12.10 -9.94 -10.46
CA LEU A 172 -13.27 -9.64 -11.29
C LEU A 172 -14.57 -10.00 -10.58
N LYS A 173 -14.61 -11.16 -9.90
CA LYS A 173 -15.79 -11.56 -9.13
C LYS A 173 -16.14 -10.53 -8.06
N MET A 174 -15.15 -10.01 -7.32
CA MET A 174 -15.40 -8.98 -6.30
C MET A 174 -16.03 -7.71 -6.90
N ILE A 175 -15.52 -7.27 -8.07
CA ILE A 175 -16.08 -6.12 -8.78
C ILE A 175 -17.52 -6.38 -9.23
N VAL A 176 -17.76 -7.57 -9.82
CA VAL A 176 -19.13 -7.95 -10.26
C VAL A 176 -20.09 -8.09 -9.09
N ASP A 177 -19.66 -8.65 -7.96
CA ASP A 177 -20.50 -8.76 -6.78
C ASP A 177 -20.85 -7.36 -6.24
N ARG A 178 -19.89 -6.42 -6.24
CA ARG A 178 -20.13 -5.02 -5.88
C ARG A 178 -21.14 -4.33 -6.83
N GLU A 179 -21.03 -4.52 -8.14
CA GLU A 179 -22.03 -3.99 -9.09
C GLU A 179 -23.43 -4.57 -8.82
N ARG A 180 -23.52 -5.87 -8.50
CA ARG A 180 -24.79 -6.48 -8.11
C ARG A 180 -25.35 -5.94 -6.81
N GLU A 181 -24.51 -5.64 -5.83
CA GLU A 181 -24.92 -4.98 -4.58
C GLU A 181 -25.47 -3.58 -4.88
N ILE A 182 -24.82 -2.83 -5.78
CA ILE A 182 -25.26 -1.49 -6.20
C ILE A 182 -26.61 -1.60 -6.96
N ASP A 183 -26.71 -2.52 -7.92
CA ASP A 183 -27.94 -2.71 -8.72
C ASP A 183 -29.14 -3.16 -7.88
N ALA A 184 -28.91 -3.96 -6.84
CA ALA A 184 -29.93 -4.45 -5.93
C ALA A 184 -30.27 -3.48 -4.79
N PHE A 185 -29.48 -2.41 -4.64
CA PHE A 185 -29.63 -1.48 -3.53
C PHE A 185 -30.94 -0.70 -3.64
N GLN A 186 -31.64 -0.60 -2.52
CA GLN A 186 -32.82 0.24 -2.38
C GLN A 186 -32.52 1.35 -1.38
N ALA A 187 -32.58 2.58 -1.86
CA ALA A 187 -32.40 3.73 -1.01
C ALA A 187 -33.54 3.78 0.03
N ARG A 188 -33.15 4.00 1.28
CA ARG A 188 -34.09 4.19 2.40
C ARG A 188 -33.99 5.62 2.88
N GLU A 189 -35.12 6.27 2.95
CA GLU A 189 -35.25 7.61 3.49
C GLU A 189 -35.02 7.63 5.02
N TYR A 190 -34.37 8.67 5.48
CA TYR A 190 -34.27 9.03 6.89
C TYR A 190 -34.03 10.52 7.01
N TRP A 191 -34.27 11.06 8.19
CA TRP A 191 -34.14 12.48 8.47
C TRP A 191 -33.23 12.74 9.65
N SER A 192 -32.62 13.92 9.68
CA SER A 192 -31.96 14.50 10.85
C SER A 192 -32.52 15.87 11.17
N LEU A 193 -32.30 16.32 12.39
CA LEU A 193 -32.56 17.68 12.82
C LEU A 193 -31.21 18.30 13.15
N GLU A 194 -30.87 19.37 12.45
CA GLU A 194 -29.66 20.17 12.69
C GLU A 194 -30.08 21.41 13.46
N ALA A 195 -29.49 21.63 14.65
CA ALA A 195 -29.83 22.73 15.53
C ALA A 195 -28.63 23.65 15.70
N ASP A 196 -28.82 24.91 15.34
CA ASP A 196 -27.91 25.99 15.68
C ASP A 196 -28.40 26.64 16.97
N LEU A 197 -27.53 26.63 17.98
CA LEU A 197 -27.79 27.12 19.31
C LEU A 197 -26.77 28.21 19.69
N ALA A 198 -27.10 29.04 20.64
CA ALA A 198 -26.19 30.03 21.19
C ALA A 198 -26.22 30.03 22.74
N THR A 199 -25.07 30.29 23.32
CA THR A 199 -24.94 30.61 24.76
C THR A 199 -25.50 32.01 25.05
N GLU A 200 -25.58 32.41 26.32
CA GLU A 200 -25.91 33.79 26.71
C GLU A 200 -24.89 34.81 26.18
N ALA A 201 -23.65 34.37 25.94
CA ALA A 201 -22.57 35.19 25.37
C ALA A 201 -22.56 35.20 23.85
N ASP A 202 -23.64 34.69 23.19
CA ASP A 202 -23.73 34.52 21.72
C ASP A 202 -22.68 33.59 21.07
N GLU A 203 -22.10 32.66 21.85
CA GLU A 203 -21.21 31.66 21.30
C GLU A 203 -22.00 30.57 20.60
N ALA A 204 -21.67 30.26 19.35
CA ALA A 204 -22.40 29.34 18.50
C ALA A 204 -22.11 27.89 18.86
N ILE A 205 -23.15 27.04 18.81
CA ILE A 205 -23.08 25.59 19.04
C ILE A 205 -23.93 24.93 17.96
N HIS A 206 -23.36 23.97 17.23
CA HIS A 206 -24.09 23.14 16.29
C HIS A 206 -24.34 21.75 16.90
N ALA A 207 -25.59 21.30 16.90
CA ALA A 207 -26.00 20.04 17.51
C ALA A 207 -26.96 19.27 16.58
N ARG A 208 -26.87 17.96 16.61
CA ARG A 208 -27.62 17.06 15.72
C ARG A 208 -28.44 16.03 16.48
N TYR A 209 -29.60 15.69 15.91
CA TYR A 209 -30.47 14.57 16.31
C TYR A 209 -30.92 13.81 15.06
N PRO A 210 -31.08 12.45 15.08
CA PRO A 210 -30.73 11.54 16.17
C PRO A 210 -29.22 11.28 16.30
N VAL A 211 -28.81 10.76 17.47
CA VAL A 211 -27.41 10.55 17.82
C VAL A 211 -26.99 9.11 17.54
N GLY A 212 -26.03 8.95 16.62
CA GLY A 212 -25.39 7.67 16.31
C GLY A 212 -26.19 6.76 15.37
N GLU A 213 -25.48 5.80 14.75
CA GLU A 213 -26.00 4.92 13.70
C GLU A 213 -27.18 4.05 14.12
N LYS A 214 -27.27 3.66 15.39
CA LYS A 214 -28.38 2.83 15.90
C LYS A 214 -29.73 3.56 15.87
N GLN A 215 -29.72 4.88 15.90
CA GLN A 215 -30.92 5.73 15.88
C GLN A 215 -31.13 6.42 14.54
N LYS A 216 -30.30 6.17 13.54
CA LYS A 216 -30.34 6.81 12.22
C LYS A 216 -31.73 6.86 11.58
N PHE A 217 -32.55 5.83 11.77
CA PHE A 217 -33.88 5.70 11.17
C PHE A 217 -35.05 6.00 12.14
N VAL A 218 -34.79 6.65 13.26
CA VAL A 218 -35.84 7.06 14.21
C VAL A 218 -36.80 8.07 13.54
N LEU A 219 -36.24 8.96 12.71
CA LEU A 219 -37.01 9.85 11.84
C LEU A 219 -37.01 9.25 10.44
N GLY A 220 -38.03 8.47 10.10
CA GLY A 220 -38.11 7.70 8.88
C GLY A 220 -38.84 8.38 7.72
N ASP A 221 -39.49 9.51 7.97
CA ASP A 221 -40.27 10.29 7.02
C ASP A 221 -40.40 11.76 7.46
N GLU A 222 -40.87 12.62 6.54
CA GLU A 222 -41.04 14.05 6.77
C GLU A 222 -42.03 14.35 7.93
N GLY A 223 -43.07 13.55 8.10
CA GLY A 223 -44.04 13.76 9.17
C GLY A 223 -43.42 13.56 10.56
N SER A 224 -42.66 12.50 10.73
CA SER A 224 -41.94 12.24 11.98
C SER A 224 -40.88 13.31 12.26
N ALA A 225 -40.15 13.78 11.25
CA ALA A 225 -39.17 14.84 11.37
C ALA A 225 -39.82 16.19 11.73
N THR A 226 -40.91 16.53 11.08
CA THR A 226 -41.65 17.77 11.35
C THR A 226 -42.21 17.79 12.78
N ALA A 227 -42.87 16.69 13.20
CA ALA A 227 -43.38 16.59 14.56
C ALA A 227 -42.31 16.69 15.63
N ALA A 228 -41.15 16.04 15.40
CA ALA A 228 -39.98 16.15 16.28
C ALA A 228 -39.39 17.57 16.32
N ALA A 229 -39.34 18.24 15.16
CA ALA A 229 -38.83 19.61 15.07
C ALA A 229 -39.79 20.61 15.79
N GLU A 230 -41.09 20.46 15.65
CA GLU A 230 -42.09 21.28 16.36
C GLU A 230 -41.99 21.08 17.88
N ALA A 231 -41.88 19.85 18.33
CA ALA A 231 -41.67 19.55 19.74
C ALA A 231 -40.38 20.15 20.29
N ALA A 232 -39.28 20.07 19.54
CA ALA A 232 -37.99 20.66 19.92
C ALA A 232 -38.05 22.20 19.95
N ARG A 233 -38.71 22.85 18.98
CA ARG A 233 -38.88 24.32 18.95
C ARG A 233 -39.67 24.84 20.13
N ALA A 234 -40.66 24.09 20.62
CA ALA A 234 -41.46 24.45 21.77
C ALA A 234 -40.77 24.19 23.11
N ALA A 235 -39.69 23.44 23.13
CA ALA A 235 -39.01 23.02 24.33
C ALA A 235 -37.95 24.03 24.79
N THR A 236 -37.59 23.95 26.09
CA THR A 236 -36.40 24.61 26.61
C THR A 236 -35.16 23.74 26.30
N TRP A 237 -34.14 24.35 25.73
CA TRP A 237 -32.88 23.70 25.41
C TRP A 237 -31.93 23.77 26.56
N THR A 238 -31.51 22.65 27.12
CA THR A 238 -30.66 22.56 28.30
C THR A 238 -29.53 21.59 28.11
N VAL A 239 -28.33 21.92 28.53
CA VAL A 239 -27.20 21.00 28.56
C VAL A 239 -27.48 19.88 29.57
N ALA A 240 -27.64 18.67 29.10
CA ALA A 240 -27.94 17.50 29.91
C ALA A 240 -26.69 16.80 30.43
N ASP A 241 -25.64 16.71 29.60
CA ASP A 241 -24.38 16.08 29.95
C ASP A 241 -23.21 16.71 29.17
N VAL A 242 -22.03 16.74 29.79
CA VAL A 242 -20.79 17.21 29.19
C VAL A 242 -19.70 16.17 29.44
N ASN A 243 -19.32 15.47 28.40
CA ASN A 243 -18.28 14.45 28.46
C ASN A 243 -16.98 14.97 27.80
N LYS A 244 -15.93 15.11 28.61
CA LYS A 244 -14.58 15.45 28.13
C LYS A 244 -13.70 14.20 28.16
N SER A 245 -13.05 13.91 27.05
CA SER A 245 -12.18 12.72 26.90
C SER A 245 -10.93 13.05 26.10
N GLU A 246 -9.87 12.28 26.34
CA GLU A 246 -8.66 12.35 25.56
C GLU A 246 -8.71 11.29 24.46
N ARG A 247 -8.59 11.71 23.19
CA ARG A 247 -8.49 10.81 22.04
C ARG A 247 -7.06 10.81 21.52
N LYS A 248 -6.42 9.64 21.53
CA LYS A 248 -5.08 9.44 20.94
C LYS A 248 -5.21 8.84 19.55
N ARG A 249 -4.52 9.43 18.57
CA ARG A 249 -4.40 8.91 17.22
C ARG A 249 -2.96 8.45 16.99
N SER A 250 -2.79 7.18 16.64
CA SER A 250 -1.49 6.59 16.32
C SER A 250 -1.13 6.78 14.86
N ALA A 251 0.16 6.92 14.59
CA ALA A 251 0.68 6.86 13.23
C ALA A 251 0.40 5.49 12.59
N ALA A 252 0.20 5.49 11.30
CA ALA A 252 0.09 4.26 10.53
C ALA A 252 1.49 3.62 10.33
N PRO A 253 1.57 2.27 10.16
CA PRO A 253 2.82 1.56 9.93
C PRO A 253 3.57 2.06 8.69
N PRO A 254 4.87 1.78 8.56
CA PRO A 254 5.60 1.94 7.30
C PRO A 254 4.86 1.26 6.15
N PHE A 255 5.07 1.75 4.94
CA PHE A 255 4.40 1.17 3.79
C PHE A 255 4.79 -0.28 3.54
N ILE A 256 3.80 -1.07 3.18
CA ILE A 256 3.92 -2.31 2.43
C ILE A 256 3.41 -2.06 1.01
N THR A 257 3.59 -2.99 0.09
CA THR A 257 3.22 -2.81 -1.32
C THR A 257 1.77 -2.36 -1.49
N SER A 258 0.83 -2.99 -0.80
CA SER A 258 -0.60 -2.68 -0.90
C SER A 258 -0.91 -1.27 -0.38
N THR A 259 -0.40 -0.90 0.78
CA THR A 259 -0.65 0.43 1.37
C THR A 259 0.05 1.54 0.60
N LEU A 260 1.23 1.28 0.00
CA LEU A 260 1.87 2.24 -0.90
C LEU A 260 1.02 2.50 -2.15
N GLN A 261 0.48 1.45 -2.77
CA GLN A 261 -0.40 1.59 -3.94
C GLN A 261 -1.68 2.36 -3.60
N GLN A 262 -2.29 2.09 -2.44
CA GLN A 262 -3.47 2.78 -1.96
C GLN A 262 -3.21 4.28 -1.77
N GLU A 263 -2.19 4.63 -1.01
CA GLU A 263 -1.88 6.03 -0.71
C GLU A 263 -1.36 6.82 -1.93
N ALA A 264 -0.58 6.18 -2.80
CA ALA A 264 -0.18 6.80 -4.06
C ALA A 264 -1.37 7.04 -4.99
N SER A 265 -2.38 6.17 -4.99
CA SER A 265 -3.62 6.40 -5.71
C SER A 265 -4.41 7.59 -5.15
N ARG A 266 -4.64 7.62 -3.83
CA ARG A 266 -5.41 8.67 -3.15
C ARG A 266 -4.74 10.04 -3.24
N LYS A 267 -3.46 10.13 -2.88
CA LYS A 267 -2.75 11.42 -2.74
C LYS A 267 -2.05 11.90 -4.00
N LEU A 268 -1.61 10.98 -4.86
CA LEU A 268 -0.82 11.32 -6.02
C LEU A 268 -1.58 11.13 -7.34
N GLY A 269 -2.73 10.44 -7.31
CA GLY A 269 -3.47 10.03 -8.51
C GLY A 269 -2.68 9.02 -9.37
N PHE A 270 -1.80 8.23 -8.75
CA PHE A 270 -1.02 7.23 -9.47
C PHE A 270 -1.79 5.93 -9.57
N SER A 271 -1.82 5.32 -10.76
CA SER A 271 -2.25 3.93 -10.89
C SER A 271 -1.28 3.00 -10.17
N SER A 272 -1.75 1.83 -9.77
CA SER A 272 -0.90 0.79 -9.17
C SER A 272 0.31 0.44 -10.05
N LYS A 273 0.12 0.43 -11.37
CA LYS A 273 1.20 0.21 -12.36
C LYS A 273 2.25 1.32 -12.31
N ARG A 274 1.81 2.58 -12.30
CA ARG A 274 2.73 3.73 -12.22
C ARG A 274 3.47 3.75 -10.90
N THR A 275 2.78 3.51 -9.79
CA THR A 275 3.38 3.44 -8.45
C THR A 275 4.52 2.44 -8.41
N MET A 276 4.29 1.21 -8.90
CA MET A 276 5.32 0.17 -8.89
C MET A 276 6.48 0.45 -9.84
N ALA A 277 6.22 1.05 -11.00
CA ALA A 277 7.29 1.43 -11.94
C ALA A 277 8.21 2.52 -11.35
N VAL A 278 7.63 3.54 -10.70
CA VAL A 278 8.40 4.61 -10.06
C VAL A 278 9.14 4.09 -8.81
N ALA A 279 8.50 3.24 -8.00
CA ALA A 279 9.15 2.60 -6.85
C ALA A 279 10.35 1.74 -7.27
N GLN A 280 10.24 1.00 -8.38
CA GLN A 280 11.35 0.22 -8.94
C GLN A 280 12.54 1.12 -9.31
N GLN A 281 12.30 2.27 -9.93
CA GLN A 281 13.35 3.22 -10.27
C GLN A 281 14.05 3.78 -9.01
N LEU A 282 13.29 4.14 -7.99
CA LEU A 282 13.82 4.62 -6.71
C LEU A 282 14.63 3.55 -5.98
N TYR A 283 14.24 2.28 -6.08
CA TYR A 283 14.99 1.15 -5.51
C TYR A 283 16.28 0.84 -6.27
N GLU A 284 16.22 0.78 -7.61
CA GLU A 284 17.36 0.35 -8.44
C GLU A 284 18.50 1.38 -8.49
N GLY A 285 18.17 2.65 -8.31
CA GLY A 285 19.14 3.72 -8.18
C GLY A 285 18.81 4.97 -8.98
N VAL A 286 19.07 6.10 -8.36
CA VAL A 286 18.98 7.45 -8.93
C VAL A 286 20.35 8.09 -8.84
N GLU A 287 20.75 8.85 -9.86
CA GLU A 287 22.03 9.58 -9.87
C GLU A 287 21.99 10.75 -8.89
N LEU A 288 22.86 10.71 -7.89
CA LEU A 288 23.06 11.81 -6.96
C LEU A 288 24.49 12.40 -7.12
N PRO A 289 24.65 13.73 -7.07
CA PRO A 289 25.96 14.38 -7.14
C PRO A 289 26.91 13.87 -6.06
N GLY A 290 28.14 13.54 -6.47
CA GLY A 290 29.17 13.03 -5.57
C GLY A 290 28.99 11.57 -5.13
N GLU A 291 27.75 11.03 -5.15
CA GLU A 291 27.47 9.66 -4.76
C GLU A 291 27.26 8.73 -5.98
N GLY A 292 26.89 9.28 -7.17
CA GLY A 292 26.49 8.54 -8.36
C GLY A 292 25.16 7.82 -8.18
N SER A 293 24.98 6.66 -8.79
CA SER A 293 23.72 5.91 -8.69
C SER A 293 23.54 5.30 -7.30
N VAL A 294 22.42 5.61 -6.63
CA VAL A 294 22.09 5.18 -5.26
C VAL A 294 20.62 4.76 -5.19
N GLY A 295 20.36 3.60 -4.60
CA GLY A 295 18.98 3.19 -4.26
C GLY A 295 18.44 4.06 -3.13
N LEU A 296 17.29 4.72 -3.37
CA LEU A 296 16.72 5.67 -2.42
C LEU A 296 15.71 5.04 -1.46
N ILE A 297 15.14 3.90 -1.81
CA ILE A 297 14.16 3.19 -0.98
C ILE A 297 14.54 1.71 -0.83
N THR A 298 14.01 1.07 0.20
CA THR A 298 14.05 -0.39 0.37
C THR A 298 13.19 -1.07 -0.67
N TYR A 299 13.32 -2.39 -0.80
CA TYR A 299 12.59 -3.20 -1.77
C TYR A 299 11.08 -3.03 -1.64
N MET A 300 10.43 -2.64 -2.73
CA MET A 300 9.03 -2.22 -2.75
C MET A 300 8.01 -3.36 -2.83
N ARG A 301 8.45 -4.61 -3.05
CA ARG A 301 7.54 -5.77 -3.03
C ARG A 301 7.67 -6.47 -1.68
N THR A 302 6.97 -5.95 -0.70
CA THR A 302 6.97 -6.46 0.68
C THR A 302 5.56 -6.46 1.27
N ASP A 303 5.28 -7.43 2.11
CA ASP A 303 4.11 -7.51 2.97
C ASP A 303 4.45 -7.31 4.46
N SER A 304 5.71 -6.98 4.75
CA SER A 304 6.20 -6.68 6.10
C SER A 304 6.32 -5.17 6.33
N PRO A 305 5.69 -4.60 7.36
CA PRO A 305 5.88 -3.21 7.77
C PRO A 305 7.04 -3.02 8.77
N ALA A 306 7.80 -4.07 9.06
CA ALA A 306 8.89 -4.02 10.03
C ALA A 306 10.02 -3.10 9.57
N LEU A 307 10.66 -2.40 10.50
CA LEU A 307 11.89 -1.64 10.26
C LEU A 307 13.05 -2.28 11.02
N SER A 308 14.25 -2.27 10.43
CA SER A 308 15.47 -2.64 11.13
C SER A 308 15.74 -1.69 12.30
N GLN A 309 16.49 -2.16 13.29
CA GLN A 309 16.86 -1.33 14.44
C GLN A 309 17.63 -0.09 14.01
N ALA A 310 18.56 -0.23 13.06
CA ALA A 310 19.33 0.89 12.53
C ALA A 310 18.44 1.97 11.90
N ALA A 311 17.44 1.56 11.09
CA ALA A 311 16.50 2.49 10.50
C ALA A 311 15.65 3.22 11.56
N GLN A 312 15.21 2.51 12.60
CA GLN A 312 14.48 3.14 13.72
C GLN A 312 15.34 4.14 14.48
N ASP A 313 16.63 3.82 14.69
CA ASP A 313 17.58 4.71 15.35
C ASP A 313 17.82 5.97 14.53
N ASP A 314 18.04 5.84 13.23
CA ASP A 314 18.24 6.96 12.30
C ASP A 314 17.02 7.88 12.25
N ILE A 315 15.81 7.30 12.18
CA ILE A 315 14.58 8.07 12.19
C ILE A 315 14.39 8.79 13.54
N ALA A 316 14.65 8.10 14.66
CA ALA A 316 14.51 8.70 15.97
C ALA A 316 15.48 9.88 16.18
N ASN A 317 16.71 9.77 15.69
CA ASN A 317 17.69 10.85 15.71
C ASN A 317 17.22 12.05 14.88
N LEU A 318 16.74 11.82 13.66
CA LEU A 318 16.18 12.87 12.80
C LEU A 318 14.98 13.58 13.46
N VAL A 319 14.04 12.79 14.02
CA VAL A 319 12.86 13.34 14.70
C VAL A 319 13.27 14.16 15.92
N THR A 320 14.23 13.68 16.70
CA THR A 320 14.75 14.42 17.87
C THR A 320 15.35 15.75 17.46
N GLU A 321 16.17 15.75 16.42
CA GLU A 321 16.83 16.95 15.91
C GLU A 321 15.85 17.99 15.36
N ARG A 322 14.85 17.55 14.56
CA ARG A 322 13.95 18.45 13.85
C ARG A 322 12.74 18.92 14.68
N TYR A 323 12.22 18.05 15.52
CA TYR A 323 10.93 18.26 16.19
C TYR A 323 11.05 18.22 17.74
N GLY A 324 12.14 17.68 18.25
CA GLY A 324 12.38 17.49 19.67
C GLY A 324 12.07 16.08 20.19
N PRO A 325 12.59 15.72 21.37
CA PRO A 325 12.51 14.37 21.92
C PRO A 325 11.06 13.91 22.23
N ASN A 326 10.16 14.83 22.51
CA ASN A 326 8.75 14.52 22.81
C ASN A 326 7.99 13.97 21.59
N TYR A 327 8.51 14.17 20.37
CA TYR A 327 7.93 13.66 19.15
C TYR A 327 8.38 12.24 18.81
N VAL A 328 9.35 11.67 19.51
CA VAL A 328 9.87 10.32 19.26
C VAL A 328 9.03 9.28 19.97
N LYS A 329 8.58 8.28 19.21
CA LYS A 329 7.99 7.06 19.74
C LYS A 329 8.38 5.87 18.85
N ARG A 330 9.45 5.19 19.20
CA ARG A 330 9.88 3.98 18.51
C ARG A 330 8.79 2.93 18.58
N THR A 331 8.35 2.44 17.43
CA THR A 331 7.30 1.44 17.33
C THR A 331 7.77 0.28 16.45
N GLN A 332 7.78 -0.92 17.00
CA GLN A 332 8.08 -2.13 16.26
C GLN A 332 6.79 -2.68 15.66
N TYR A 333 6.69 -2.62 14.34
CA TYR A 333 5.57 -3.20 13.61
C TYR A 333 5.89 -4.65 13.22
N LYS A 334 4.85 -5.49 13.20
CA LYS A 334 4.94 -6.90 12.78
C LYS A 334 4.02 -7.15 11.61
N ALA A 335 4.41 -8.05 10.72
CA ALA A 335 3.55 -8.49 9.63
C ALA A 335 2.28 -9.15 10.18
N ARG A 336 1.13 -8.85 9.60
CA ARG A 336 -0.17 -9.44 10.00
C ARG A 336 -0.32 -10.89 9.56
N ALA A 337 0.29 -11.25 8.43
CA ALA A 337 0.18 -12.59 7.87
C ALA A 337 1.22 -13.53 8.49
N LYS A 338 0.78 -14.70 9.01
CA LYS A 338 1.67 -15.77 9.50
C LYS A 338 2.62 -16.33 8.41
N GLN A 339 2.38 -16.00 7.14
CA GLN A 339 3.14 -16.42 5.96
C GLN A 339 3.87 -15.24 5.28
N ALA A 340 4.02 -14.09 5.98
CA ALA A 340 4.87 -13.03 5.49
C ALA A 340 6.30 -13.57 5.32
N GLN A 341 6.96 -13.21 4.23
CA GLN A 341 8.37 -13.55 4.04
C GLN A 341 9.17 -12.80 5.11
N GLU A 342 9.61 -13.51 6.14
CA GLU A 342 10.14 -12.98 7.40
C GLU A 342 11.37 -12.08 7.26
N ALA A 343 11.99 -12.02 6.09
CA ALA A 343 13.23 -11.28 5.83
C ALA A 343 13.04 -9.88 5.23
N HIS A 344 11.79 -9.43 4.99
CA HIS A 344 11.56 -8.17 4.31
C HIS A 344 11.29 -7.04 5.30
N GLU A 345 11.92 -5.88 5.06
CA GLU A 345 11.57 -4.61 5.70
C GLU A 345 10.37 -3.95 5.02
N GLY A 346 9.74 -3.01 5.74
CA GLY A 346 8.81 -2.05 5.18
C GLY A 346 9.48 -1.11 4.17
N ILE A 347 8.68 -0.50 3.32
CA ILE A 347 9.16 0.45 2.32
C ILE A 347 9.50 1.76 3.03
N ARG A 348 10.79 2.12 3.01
CA ARG A 348 11.36 3.28 3.67
C ARG A 348 12.49 3.90 2.84
N PRO A 349 12.90 5.14 3.11
CA PRO A 349 14.14 5.67 2.56
C PRO A 349 15.35 4.86 3.07
N THR A 350 16.35 4.65 2.22
CA THR A 350 17.62 3.96 2.59
C THR A 350 18.47 4.80 3.54
N ALA A 351 18.34 6.12 3.48
CA ALA A 351 18.92 7.05 4.42
C ALA A 351 17.93 8.18 4.70
N VAL A 352 17.40 8.25 5.90
CA VAL A 352 16.39 9.24 6.29
C VAL A 352 16.90 10.68 6.23
N ALA A 353 18.22 10.87 6.36
CA ALA A 353 18.86 12.18 6.20
C ALA A 353 18.77 12.74 4.77
N ARG A 354 18.53 11.90 3.76
CA ARG A 354 18.18 12.33 2.39
C ARG A 354 16.71 12.77 2.37
N THR A 355 16.46 13.98 2.87
CA THR A 355 15.10 14.51 2.91
C THR A 355 14.55 14.74 1.51
N PRO A 356 13.21 14.77 1.33
CA PRO A 356 12.60 15.05 0.04
C PRO A 356 13.14 16.31 -0.64
N GLU A 357 13.41 17.37 0.16
CA GLU A 357 13.95 18.63 -0.32
C GLU A 357 15.40 18.48 -0.82
N ALA A 358 16.21 17.72 -0.10
CA ALA A 358 17.63 17.51 -0.44
C ALA A 358 17.83 16.78 -1.76
N VAL A 359 16.92 15.85 -2.11
CA VAL A 359 17.02 15.07 -3.35
C VAL A 359 16.12 15.57 -4.48
N ALA A 360 15.27 16.57 -4.23
CA ALA A 360 14.24 17.04 -5.17
C ALA A 360 14.77 17.41 -6.55
N ALA A 361 15.94 18.05 -6.63
CA ALA A 361 16.56 18.49 -7.87
C ALA A 361 17.06 17.34 -8.77
N HIS A 362 17.17 16.13 -8.21
CA HIS A 362 17.73 14.94 -8.88
C HIS A 362 16.66 13.90 -9.22
N LEU A 363 15.40 14.20 -8.89
CA LEU A 363 14.24 13.34 -9.11
C LEU A 363 13.32 13.94 -10.16
N ASP A 364 12.78 13.09 -11.03
CA ASP A 364 11.64 13.53 -11.84
C ASP A 364 10.40 13.81 -10.95
N PRO A 365 9.38 14.51 -11.47
CA PRO A 365 8.22 14.89 -10.68
C PRO A 365 7.48 13.69 -10.03
N SER A 366 7.47 12.51 -10.68
CA SER A 366 6.81 11.32 -10.14
C SER A 366 7.65 10.67 -9.06
N GLN A 367 8.95 10.57 -9.28
CA GLN A 367 9.91 10.06 -8.30
C GLN A 367 9.90 10.91 -7.03
N ARG A 368 9.93 12.25 -7.19
CA ARG A 368 9.90 13.19 -6.06
C ARG A 368 8.64 13.01 -5.21
N ARG A 369 7.47 13.01 -5.85
CA ARG A 369 6.18 12.85 -5.13
C ARG A 369 6.09 11.51 -4.40
N LEU A 370 6.52 10.41 -5.04
CA LEU A 370 6.47 9.09 -4.42
C LEU A 370 7.51 8.94 -3.30
N TYR A 371 8.72 9.47 -3.49
CA TYR A 371 9.76 9.47 -2.46
C TYR A 371 9.35 10.27 -1.23
N GLU A 372 8.77 11.46 -1.42
CA GLU A 372 8.24 12.30 -0.35
C GLU A 372 7.16 11.56 0.45
N LEU A 373 6.24 10.87 -0.24
CA LEU A 373 5.18 10.07 0.39
C LEU A 373 5.77 8.95 1.26
N ILE A 374 6.75 8.22 0.73
CA ILE A 374 7.44 7.12 1.43
C ILE A 374 8.22 7.66 2.64
N TRP A 375 8.96 8.74 2.46
CA TRP A 375 9.76 9.36 3.50
C TRP A 375 8.89 9.84 4.67
N LYS A 376 7.85 10.61 4.37
CA LYS A 376 6.91 11.13 5.38
C LYS A 376 6.26 10.00 6.17
N ARG A 377 5.81 8.94 5.51
CA ARG A 377 5.18 7.79 6.17
C ARG A 377 6.16 7.05 7.09
N ALA A 378 7.37 6.80 6.63
CA ALA A 378 8.41 6.12 7.42
C ALA A 378 8.76 6.93 8.67
N VAL A 379 8.98 8.24 8.53
CA VAL A 379 9.28 9.13 9.66
C VAL A 379 8.11 9.17 10.64
N ALA A 380 6.89 9.43 10.15
CA ALA A 380 5.69 9.51 10.97
C ALA A 380 5.42 8.22 11.76
N SER A 381 5.77 7.05 11.19
CA SER A 381 5.59 5.75 11.86
C SER A 381 6.38 5.60 13.17
N GLN A 382 7.43 6.38 13.36
CA GLN A 382 8.29 6.38 14.54
C GLN A 382 8.08 7.63 15.42
N MET A 383 6.99 8.35 15.17
CA MET A 383 6.63 9.57 15.95
C MET A 383 5.54 9.29 16.98
N ALA A 384 5.48 10.18 17.95
CA ALA A 384 4.48 10.16 19.02
C ALA A 384 3.05 10.33 18.46
N GLN A 385 2.09 9.81 19.19
CA GLN A 385 0.66 9.91 18.85
C GLN A 385 0.22 11.37 18.87
N ALA A 386 -0.70 11.74 18.00
CA ALA A 386 -1.45 12.97 18.13
C ALA A 386 -2.48 12.82 19.27
N VAL A 387 -2.66 13.87 20.03
CA VAL A 387 -3.57 13.91 21.18
C VAL A 387 -4.59 15.01 20.97
N TYR A 388 -5.85 14.63 21.05
CA TYR A 388 -7.01 15.51 20.92
C TYR A 388 -7.79 15.52 22.22
N ASP A 389 -8.16 16.69 22.68
CA ASP A 389 -9.19 16.87 23.70
C ASP A 389 -10.54 16.89 23.00
N GLN A 390 -11.35 15.88 23.24
CA GLN A 390 -12.67 15.71 22.63
C GLN A 390 -13.74 16.04 23.66
N THR A 391 -14.64 16.95 23.31
CA THR A 391 -15.81 17.30 24.12
C THR A 391 -17.06 16.84 23.37
N SER A 392 -17.93 16.14 24.06
CA SER A 392 -19.24 15.73 23.58
C SER A 392 -20.27 16.26 24.55
N VAL A 393 -21.27 16.99 24.06
CA VAL A 393 -22.30 17.63 24.87
C VAL A 393 -23.65 17.11 24.43
N ASP A 394 -24.39 16.50 25.36
CA ASP A 394 -25.77 16.11 25.17
C ASP A 394 -26.68 17.27 25.61
N ILE A 395 -27.54 17.71 24.70
CA ILE A 395 -28.42 18.84 24.84
C ILE A 395 -29.86 18.35 24.76
N LYS A 396 -30.63 18.55 25.80
CA LYS A 396 -32.03 18.11 25.88
C LYS A 396 -32.95 19.20 25.37
N ALA A 397 -33.86 18.82 24.46
CA ALA A 397 -34.98 19.63 23.99
C ALA A 397 -36.27 18.81 24.11
N GLY A 398 -37.02 18.99 25.20
CA GLY A 398 -38.16 18.10 25.55
C GLY A 398 -37.66 16.68 25.82
N ASP A 399 -38.17 15.70 25.04
CA ASP A 399 -37.76 14.30 25.12
C ASP A 399 -36.60 13.96 24.18
N LEU A 400 -36.16 14.90 23.33
CA LEU A 400 -35.11 14.69 22.35
C LEU A 400 -33.74 15.06 22.95
N ILE A 401 -32.74 14.26 22.59
CA ILE A 401 -31.33 14.52 22.97
C ILE A 401 -30.55 14.80 21.71
N PHE A 402 -30.12 16.03 21.55
CA PHE A 402 -29.18 16.47 20.51
C PHE A 402 -27.76 16.33 21.00
N ARG A 403 -26.80 16.15 20.11
CA ARG A 403 -25.38 16.08 20.45
C ARG A 403 -24.58 17.09 19.65
N ALA A 404 -23.79 17.88 20.38
CA ALA A 404 -22.70 18.67 19.84
C ALA A 404 -21.36 18.02 20.16
N THR A 405 -20.43 18.05 19.21
CA THR A 405 -19.08 17.52 19.40
C THR A 405 -18.05 18.56 19.02
N GLY A 406 -17.00 18.65 19.83
CA GLY A 406 -15.85 19.50 19.54
C GLY A 406 -14.55 18.72 19.74
N SER A 407 -13.52 19.10 19.01
CA SER A 407 -12.21 18.46 19.11
C SER A 407 -11.10 19.50 18.99
N VAL A 408 -10.21 19.54 19.96
CA VAL A 408 -9.05 20.45 19.98
C VAL A 408 -7.77 19.65 19.94
N LEU A 409 -6.92 19.93 18.95
CA LEU A 409 -5.60 19.29 18.85
C LEU A 409 -4.69 19.87 19.96
N ARG A 410 -4.40 19.06 20.98
CA ARG A 410 -3.51 19.42 22.08
C ARG A 410 -2.03 19.17 21.77
N PHE A 411 -1.75 18.08 21.06
CA PHE A 411 -0.42 17.72 20.61
C PHE A 411 -0.50 17.07 19.23
N ASP A 412 0.19 17.63 18.24
CA ASP A 412 0.10 17.21 16.85
C ASP A 412 0.84 15.89 16.55
N GLY A 413 1.91 15.56 17.31
CA GLY A 413 2.63 14.31 17.16
C GLY A 413 3.02 14.03 15.70
N PHE A 414 2.70 12.83 15.21
CA PHE A 414 3.00 12.40 13.84
C PHE A 414 2.24 13.19 12.75
N VAL A 415 1.11 13.80 13.09
CA VAL A 415 0.29 14.59 12.14
C VAL A 415 1.07 15.78 11.57
N ARG A 416 2.04 16.29 12.33
CA ARG A 416 2.97 17.33 11.87
C ARG A 416 3.73 16.96 10.60
N VAL A 417 3.95 15.67 10.36
CA VAL A 417 4.71 15.16 9.20
C VAL A 417 3.81 14.51 8.17
N TYR A 418 2.83 13.73 8.62
CA TYR A 418 2.03 12.90 7.74
C TYR A 418 0.63 12.63 8.27
N LEU A 419 -0.36 12.83 7.42
CA LEU A 419 -1.71 12.37 7.61
C LEU A 419 -2.10 11.40 6.49
N GLU A 420 -2.70 10.25 6.82
CA GLU A 420 -3.14 9.25 5.85
C GLU A 420 -4.33 9.76 5.02
N GLY A 421 -4.36 9.44 3.71
CA GLY A 421 -5.51 9.71 2.85
C GLY A 421 -6.65 8.74 3.16
N ARG A 422 -7.90 9.19 3.00
CA ARG A 422 -9.11 8.37 3.15
C ARG A 422 -9.85 8.29 1.83
N ASP A 423 -10.64 7.23 1.64
CA ASP A 423 -11.52 7.09 0.49
C ASP A 423 -12.81 7.92 0.68
N ASP A 424 -13.18 8.20 1.94
CA ASP A 424 -14.33 9.00 2.32
C ASP A 424 -13.86 10.33 2.91
N ASP A 425 -14.26 11.45 2.32
CA ASP A 425 -13.91 12.81 2.74
C ASP A 425 -14.64 13.28 4.03
N VAL A 426 -15.23 12.37 4.79
CA VAL A 426 -16.04 12.68 5.97
C VAL A 426 -15.24 12.53 7.27
N GLU A 427 -14.35 13.45 7.56
CA GLU A 427 -14.19 14.01 8.89
C GLU A 427 -14.32 15.54 8.75
N GLU A 428 -15.50 16.05 8.98
CA GLU A 428 -15.63 17.42 9.45
C GLU A 428 -14.71 17.54 10.67
N GLU A 429 -13.71 18.42 10.59
CA GLU A 429 -12.98 18.84 11.78
C GLU A 429 -14.04 19.37 12.72
N ALA A 430 -14.41 18.57 13.73
CA ALA A 430 -15.36 18.99 14.75
C ALA A 430 -14.83 20.31 15.30
N GLY A 431 -15.59 21.38 15.13
CA GLY A 431 -15.21 22.73 15.55
C GLY A 431 -14.89 22.78 17.05
N THR A 432 -14.38 23.89 17.51
CA THR A 432 -14.18 24.13 18.95
C THR A 432 -15.53 24.43 19.57
N LEU A 433 -15.93 23.70 20.60
CA LEU A 433 -17.09 24.05 21.41
C LEU A 433 -16.72 25.06 22.49
N PRO A 434 -17.63 26.02 22.85
CA PRO A 434 -17.46 26.87 23.98
C PRO A 434 -17.49 26.06 25.29
N GLU A 435 -17.10 26.67 26.40
CA GLU A 435 -17.24 26.05 27.71
C GLU A 435 -18.73 25.96 28.10
N LEU A 436 -19.21 24.75 28.28
CA LEU A 436 -20.59 24.44 28.62
C LEU A 436 -20.66 23.73 29.96
N THR A 437 -21.72 23.99 30.73
CA THR A 437 -21.97 23.35 32.03
C THR A 437 -23.35 22.69 32.05
N VAL A 438 -23.44 21.56 32.77
CA VAL A 438 -24.70 20.84 32.92
C VAL A 438 -25.75 21.75 33.57
N GLY A 439 -26.95 21.77 33.00
CA GLY A 439 -28.06 22.64 33.41
C GLY A 439 -28.08 24.01 32.73
N GLN A 440 -27.05 24.37 31.96
CA GLN A 440 -27.02 25.60 31.20
C GLN A 440 -28.13 25.65 30.17
N VAL A 441 -28.88 26.75 30.12
CA VAL A 441 -29.91 26.99 29.11
C VAL A 441 -29.27 27.58 27.88
N LEU A 442 -29.65 27.06 26.69
CA LEU A 442 -29.21 27.52 25.39
C LEU A 442 -30.37 28.14 24.62
N ARG A 443 -30.06 29.15 23.82
CA ARG A 443 -31.04 29.79 22.95
C ARG A 443 -31.01 29.06 21.57
N LEU A 444 -32.16 28.60 21.14
CA LEU A 444 -32.31 28.09 19.78
C LEU A 444 -32.25 29.26 18.78
N VAL A 445 -31.34 29.19 17.83
CA VAL A 445 -31.17 30.15 16.74
C VAL A 445 -31.95 29.62 15.52
N GLU A 446 -31.63 28.41 15.08
CA GLU A 446 -32.29 27.76 13.95
C GLU A 446 -32.42 26.26 14.20
N LEU A 447 -33.46 25.64 13.66
CA LEU A 447 -33.66 24.20 13.67
C LEU A 447 -34.14 23.76 12.30
N THR A 448 -33.30 23.00 11.60
CA THR A 448 -33.53 22.57 10.22
C THR A 448 -33.71 21.06 10.15
N PRO A 449 -34.86 20.57 9.71
CA PRO A 449 -35.02 19.18 9.32
C PRO A 449 -34.30 18.93 7.97
N GLU A 450 -33.45 17.92 7.92
CA GLU A 450 -32.72 17.54 6.70
C GLU A 450 -33.12 16.13 6.26
N GLN A 451 -33.51 16.01 4.97
CA GLN A 451 -33.83 14.73 4.33
C GLN A 451 -32.56 14.06 3.83
N HIS A 452 -32.43 12.79 4.10
CA HIS A 452 -31.33 11.95 3.65
C HIS A 452 -31.85 10.65 3.04
N PHE A 453 -31.04 10.07 2.17
CA PHE A 453 -31.25 8.72 1.67
C PHE A 453 -29.99 7.90 1.91
N THR A 454 -30.16 6.62 2.21
CA THR A 454 -29.01 5.72 2.22
C THR A 454 -28.46 5.59 0.81
N GLU A 455 -27.12 5.49 0.70
CA GLU A 455 -26.43 5.32 -0.56
C GLU A 455 -25.93 3.88 -0.74
N PRO A 456 -25.83 3.39 -1.97
CA PRO A 456 -25.23 2.09 -2.24
C PRO A 456 -23.74 2.10 -1.84
N PRO A 457 -23.15 0.92 -1.60
CA PRO A 457 -21.71 0.88 -1.38
C PRO A 457 -20.98 1.44 -2.61
N PRO A 458 -19.92 2.24 -2.44
CA PRO A 458 -19.21 2.86 -3.56
C PRO A 458 -18.55 1.80 -4.44
N ARG A 459 -18.41 2.10 -5.73
CA ARG A 459 -17.59 1.30 -6.64
C ARG A 459 -16.15 1.25 -6.17
N TYR A 460 -15.46 0.16 -6.51
CA TYR A 460 -14.05 0.07 -6.21
C TYR A 460 -13.23 1.10 -6.98
N THR A 461 -12.42 1.87 -6.26
CA THR A 461 -11.25 2.56 -6.81
C THR A 461 -10.09 1.56 -6.92
N GLU A 462 -8.98 1.92 -7.61
CA GLU A 462 -7.78 1.08 -7.57
C GLU A 462 -7.29 0.87 -6.11
N ALA A 463 -7.37 1.91 -5.29
CA ALA A 463 -6.97 1.85 -3.89
C ALA A 463 -7.83 0.90 -3.07
N SER A 464 -9.16 1.06 -3.11
CA SER A 464 -10.08 0.22 -2.35
C SER A 464 -10.11 -1.23 -2.86
N LEU A 465 -9.87 -1.46 -4.16
CA LEU A 465 -9.74 -2.82 -4.72
C LEU A 465 -8.47 -3.50 -4.21
N VAL A 466 -7.32 -2.83 -4.20
CA VAL A 466 -6.07 -3.38 -3.64
C VAL A 466 -6.24 -3.69 -2.15
N LYS A 467 -6.89 -2.82 -1.39
CA LYS A 467 -7.21 -3.05 0.02
C LYS A 467 -8.07 -4.30 0.21
N ALA A 468 -9.15 -4.42 -0.56
CA ALA A 468 -10.05 -5.56 -0.47
C ALA A 468 -9.36 -6.89 -0.88
N LEU A 469 -8.52 -6.87 -1.93
CA LEU A 469 -7.73 -8.03 -2.33
C LEU A 469 -6.78 -8.48 -1.21
N GLU A 470 -6.11 -7.54 -0.54
CA GLU A 470 -5.24 -7.84 0.61
C GLU A 470 -6.02 -8.43 1.78
N GLU A 471 -7.14 -7.81 2.18
CA GLU A 471 -8.00 -8.24 3.29
C GLU A 471 -8.54 -9.66 3.09
N HIS A 472 -8.89 -10.00 1.85
CA HIS A 472 -9.34 -11.35 1.48
C HIS A 472 -8.21 -12.34 1.18
N GLY A 473 -6.94 -11.93 1.30
CA GLY A 473 -5.79 -12.78 1.00
C GLY A 473 -5.63 -13.15 -0.48
N ILE A 474 -6.27 -12.41 -1.38
CA ILE A 474 -6.26 -12.59 -2.83
C ILE A 474 -5.08 -11.83 -3.43
N GLY A 475 -4.20 -12.54 -4.10
CA GLY A 475 -2.97 -11.95 -4.66
C GLY A 475 -1.83 -11.85 -3.65
N ARG A 476 -0.77 -11.16 -4.07
CA ARG A 476 0.45 -10.87 -3.31
C ARG A 476 1.08 -9.56 -3.83
N PRO A 477 2.08 -8.98 -3.16
CA PRO A 477 2.77 -7.77 -3.62
C PRO A 477 3.14 -7.75 -5.11
N SER A 478 3.55 -8.88 -5.65
CA SER A 478 3.91 -9.01 -7.08
C SER A 478 2.72 -9.08 -8.04
N THR A 479 1.48 -9.21 -7.56
CA THR A 479 0.31 -9.49 -8.43
C THR A 479 -0.79 -8.45 -8.41
N TYR A 480 -0.87 -7.55 -7.44
CA TYR A 480 -1.94 -6.55 -7.39
C TYR A 480 -1.98 -5.70 -8.68
N SER A 481 -0.90 -5.01 -8.98
CA SER A 481 -0.79 -4.17 -10.17
C SER A 481 -0.99 -4.93 -11.49
N PRO A 482 -0.34 -6.10 -11.75
CA PRO A 482 -0.58 -6.89 -12.96
C PRO A 482 -2.02 -7.37 -13.09
N THR A 483 -2.70 -7.70 -11.98
CA THR A 483 -4.10 -8.15 -12.01
C THR A 483 -5.02 -7.03 -12.49
N ILE A 484 -4.91 -5.84 -11.91
CA ILE A 484 -5.72 -4.67 -12.29
C ILE A 484 -5.46 -4.32 -13.76
N SER A 485 -4.18 -4.25 -14.17
CA SER A 485 -3.81 -4.00 -15.57
C SER A 485 -4.43 -5.04 -16.53
N THR A 486 -4.40 -6.32 -16.16
CA THR A 486 -4.99 -7.39 -16.99
C THR A 486 -6.50 -7.24 -17.15
N LEU A 487 -7.23 -6.89 -16.06
CA LEU A 487 -8.66 -6.67 -16.12
C LEU A 487 -9.03 -5.52 -17.08
N MET A 488 -8.27 -4.42 -17.04
CA MET A 488 -8.45 -3.28 -17.95
C MET A 488 -8.05 -3.61 -19.40
N ASP A 489 -6.87 -4.22 -19.62
CA ASP A 489 -6.35 -4.55 -20.93
C ASP A 489 -7.26 -5.57 -21.67
N ARG A 490 -7.88 -6.49 -20.91
CA ARG A 490 -8.86 -7.46 -21.43
C ARG A 490 -10.28 -6.87 -21.57
N LYS A 491 -10.47 -5.62 -21.14
CA LYS A 491 -11.78 -4.92 -21.16
C LYS A 491 -12.86 -5.66 -20.36
N TYR A 492 -12.47 -6.30 -19.26
CA TYR A 492 -13.41 -6.83 -18.27
C TYR A 492 -14.02 -5.70 -17.45
N VAL A 493 -13.22 -4.69 -17.17
CA VAL A 493 -13.59 -3.48 -16.45
C VAL A 493 -13.04 -2.26 -17.18
N ARG A 494 -13.61 -1.11 -16.91
CA ARG A 494 -13.10 0.20 -17.29
C ARG A 494 -13.00 1.08 -16.05
N LEU A 495 -12.15 2.08 -16.10
CA LEU A 495 -12.08 3.12 -15.10
C LEU A 495 -13.04 4.24 -15.53
N ASP A 496 -14.08 4.49 -14.75
CA ASP A 496 -14.91 5.70 -14.88
C ASP A 496 -14.15 6.86 -14.21
N ARG A 497 -14.07 8.00 -14.90
CA ARG A 497 -13.38 9.20 -14.43
C ARG A 497 -14.38 10.17 -13.84
#